data_f5d2a14f61b6f26f622401068a13de05
#
_entry.id   f5d2a14f61b6f26f622401068a13de05
#
_cell.length_a   1.000
_cell.length_b   1.000
_cell.length_c   1.000
_cell.angle_alpha   90.00
_cell.angle_beta   90.00
_cell.angle_gamma   90.00
#
_symmetry.space_group_name_H-M   'P 1'
#
loop_
_entity.id
_entity.type
_entity.pdbx_description
1 polymer ?
#
loop_
_entity_poly.entity_id
_entity_poly.type
_entity_poly.pdbx_seq_one_letter_code
_entity_poly.pdbx_strand_id
1 'polypeptide(L)'
;YEGYESFEGETENDQIQNMWRNWLVSDTFEPGSTFKTVTMVAALEEGLVSDDDIFVCNGSVKFGNTTVHCWKREGHGTQTLAEVLKNSCNVGMMEIGQRLGIEKLNKYIYKLGFGKTTGIDLPGEASGIVKSSDTVSAIDLATISFGQTNTVTSLQLMTAFNAIANGGDLIQPHIVKEISHEDESGNRIIDEEIKAAIKTDVLSDESTALLRSYLERTVTKDGPDGSFVQGYNVGGKTGTAQKVDPETGTYSKDKYISSMKI
;
A
#
# COMPACT_ATOMS: atom_id res chain seq x y z
N TYR A 1 -18.29 27.60 -12.36
CA TYR A 1 -17.08 26.82 -12.09
C TYR A 1 -15.95 27.41 -12.93
N GLU A 2 -15.05 28.17 -12.29
CA GLU A 2 -13.89 28.75 -12.96
C GLU A 2 -12.72 27.75 -12.93
N GLY A 3 -11.93 27.69 -13.99
CA GLY A 3 -10.71 26.90 -14.08
C GLY A 3 -10.89 25.41 -14.45
N TYR A 4 -12.12 24.98 -14.80
CA TYR A 4 -12.37 23.60 -15.21
C TYR A 4 -11.66 23.23 -16.52
N GLU A 5 -11.34 24.19 -17.35
CA GLU A 5 -10.66 24.00 -18.64
C GLU A 5 -9.22 23.45 -18.51
N SER A 6 -8.65 23.54 -17.32
CA SER A 6 -7.33 22.95 -17.03
C SER A 6 -7.39 21.45 -16.74
N PHE A 7 -8.59 20.89 -16.61
CA PHE A 7 -8.79 19.46 -16.31
C PHE A 7 -9.07 18.66 -17.60
N GLU A 8 -8.68 17.40 -17.61
CA GLU A 8 -8.92 16.49 -18.72
C GLU A 8 -10.41 16.21 -18.88
N GLY A 9 -10.88 16.09 -20.13
CA GLY A 9 -12.27 15.75 -20.47
C GLY A 9 -12.58 16.10 -21.91
N GLU A 10 -13.43 15.31 -22.56
CA GLU A 10 -13.89 15.55 -23.93
C GLU A 10 -14.98 16.62 -23.99
N THR A 11 -15.72 16.79 -22.89
CA THR A 11 -16.78 17.78 -22.74
C THR A 11 -16.53 18.66 -21.54
N GLU A 12 -17.19 19.85 -21.51
CA GLU A 12 -17.18 20.74 -20.34
C GLU A 12 -17.64 20.03 -19.06
N ASN A 13 -18.67 19.19 -19.17
CA ASN A 13 -19.15 18.42 -18.02
C ASN A 13 -18.10 17.42 -17.52
N ASP A 14 -17.35 16.76 -18.39
CA ASP A 14 -16.27 15.85 -17.99
C ASP A 14 -15.15 16.60 -17.27
N GLN A 15 -14.79 17.77 -17.77
CA GLN A 15 -13.78 18.63 -17.16
C GLN A 15 -14.20 19.11 -15.77
N ILE A 16 -15.47 19.53 -15.61
CA ILE A 16 -16.05 19.90 -14.30
C ILE A 16 -16.07 18.71 -13.36
N GLN A 17 -16.46 17.52 -13.81
CA GLN A 17 -16.44 16.31 -12.99
C GLN A 17 -15.02 15.96 -12.55
N ASN A 18 -14.05 16.07 -13.45
CA ASN A 18 -12.65 15.81 -13.13
C ASN A 18 -12.03 16.86 -12.19
N MET A 19 -12.48 18.10 -12.23
CA MET A 19 -12.09 19.14 -11.28
C MET A 19 -12.52 18.79 -9.84
N TRP A 20 -13.68 18.16 -9.66
CA TRP A 20 -14.18 17.73 -8.36
C TRP A 20 -13.65 16.37 -7.91
N ARG A 21 -13.05 15.61 -8.81
CA ARG A 21 -12.57 14.27 -8.52
C ARG A 21 -11.34 14.29 -7.61
N ASN A 22 -11.47 13.71 -6.44
CA ASN A 22 -10.33 13.46 -5.56
C ASN A 22 -9.75 12.08 -5.86
N TRP A 23 -8.76 12.03 -6.75
CA TRP A 23 -8.12 10.78 -7.19
C TRP A 23 -7.47 9.98 -6.06
N LEU A 24 -7.13 10.60 -4.91
CA LEU A 24 -6.57 9.89 -3.75
C LEU A 24 -7.54 8.90 -3.12
N VAL A 25 -8.85 9.18 -3.26
CA VAL A 25 -9.93 8.36 -2.67
C VAL A 25 -10.74 7.61 -3.72
N SER A 26 -10.84 8.14 -4.95
CA SER A 26 -11.68 7.58 -6.01
C SER A 26 -10.95 6.61 -6.93
N ASP A 27 -9.64 6.78 -7.11
CA ASP A 27 -8.88 6.00 -8.08
C ASP A 27 -8.18 4.83 -7.43
N THR A 28 -8.26 3.69 -8.09
CA THR A 28 -7.59 2.47 -7.63
C THR A 28 -6.44 2.10 -8.55
N PHE A 29 -5.40 1.55 -7.98
CA PHE A 29 -4.22 1.09 -8.70
C PHE A 29 -3.60 -0.11 -8.00
N GLU A 30 -2.80 -0.89 -8.72
CA GLU A 30 -1.97 -1.91 -8.11
C GLU A 30 -0.84 -1.25 -7.31
N PRO A 31 -0.71 -1.51 -6.00
CA PRO A 31 0.23 -0.79 -5.13
C PRO A 31 1.70 -1.10 -5.41
N GLY A 32 1.97 -2.18 -6.14
CA GLY A 32 3.33 -2.62 -6.43
C GLY A 32 4.14 -2.86 -5.16
N SER A 33 5.43 -2.56 -5.21
CA SER A 33 6.37 -2.90 -4.13
C SER A 33 6.11 -2.23 -2.77
N THR A 34 5.24 -1.24 -2.67
CA THR A 34 4.80 -0.72 -1.37
C THR A 34 3.96 -1.75 -0.60
N PHE A 35 3.24 -2.62 -1.29
CA PHE A 35 2.45 -3.69 -0.68
C PHE A 35 3.29 -4.80 -0.03
N LYS A 36 4.57 -4.89 -0.35
CA LYS A 36 5.50 -5.84 0.30
C LYS A 36 5.57 -5.66 1.82
N THR A 37 5.29 -4.46 2.31
CA THR A 37 5.18 -4.18 3.74
C THR A 37 4.00 -4.90 4.37
N VAL A 38 2.87 -5.00 3.67
CA VAL A 38 1.68 -5.73 4.11
C VAL A 38 1.96 -7.23 4.19
N THR A 39 2.57 -7.79 3.15
CA THR A 39 2.94 -9.21 3.13
C THR A 39 3.98 -9.53 4.20
N MET A 40 4.97 -8.66 4.38
CA MET A 40 6.04 -8.83 5.37
C MET A 40 5.47 -8.81 6.79
N VAL A 41 4.66 -7.80 7.13
CA VAL A 41 4.09 -7.71 8.49
C VAL A 41 3.15 -8.88 8.78
N ALA A 42 2.37 -9.34 7.80
CA ALA A 42 1.52 -10.51 7.95
C ALA A 42 2.33 -11.78 8.26
N ALA A 43 3.48 -11.96 7.62
CA ALA A 43 4.34 -13.11 7.85
C ALA A 43 5.05 -13.04 9.21
N LEU A 44 5.43 -11.84 9.67
CA LEU A 44 5.97 -11.59 11.01
C LEU A 44 4.92 -11.89 12.08
N GLU A 45 3.71 -11.39 11.93
CA GLU A 45 2.57 -11.64 12.83
C GLU A 45 2.25 -13.13 13.02
N GLU A 46 2.38 -13.90 11.95
CA GLU A 46 2.12 -15.35 11.98
C GLU A 46 3.39 -16.17 12.39
N GLY A 47 4.50 -15.50 12.70
CA GLY A 47 5.76 -16.16 13.10
C GLY A 47 6.35 -17.06 12.01
N LEU A 48 6.11 -16.76 10.73
CA LEU A 48 6.53 -17.58 9.59
C LEU A 48 7.88 -17.15 9.02
N VAL A 49 8.37 -16.00 9.45
CA VAL A 49 9.67 -15.45 9.08
C VAL A 49 10.32 -14.75 10.27
N SER A 50 11.64 -14.74 10.30
CA SER A 50 12.46 -14.12 11.34
C SER A 50 13.77 -13.54 10.75
N ASP A 51 14.54 -12.82 11.56
CA ASP A 51 15.85 -12.29 11.16
C ASP A 51 16.86 -13.38 10.75
N ASP A 52 16.66 -14.62 11.24
CA ASP A 52 17.55 -15.76 10.92
C ASP A 52 17.25 -16.39 9.55
N ASP A 53 16.12 -16.03 8.93
CA ASP A 53 15.73 -16.58 7.63
C ASP A 53 16.62 -16.05 6.50
N ILE A 54 16.98 -16.98 5.63
CA ILE A 54 17.75 -16.71 4.41
C ILE A 54 16.92 -17.03 3.18
N PHE A 55 16.93 -16.12 2.23
CA PHE A 55 16.20 -16.20 0.96
C PHE A 55 17.19 -16.20 -0.20
N VAL A 56 16.92 -16.98 -1.24
CA VAL A 56 17.75 -17.04 -2.44
C VAL A 56 16.97 -16.55 -3.66
N CYS A 57 17.48 -15.53 -4.32
CA CYS A 57 16.89 -14.99 -5.53
C CYS A 57 17.77 -15.25 -6.76
N ASN A 58 17.31 -16.13 -7.64
CA ASN A 58 17.93 -16.44 -8.93
C ASN A 58 17.25 -15.72 -10.11
N GLY A 59 16.56 -14.60 -9.85
CA GLY A 59 15.94 -13.75 -10.86
C GLY A 59 14.52 -14.14 -11.26
N SER A 60 14.04 -15.34 -10.95
CA SER A 60 12.67 -15.78 -11.28
C SER A 60 12.23 -17.01 -10.49
N VAL A 61 10.91 -17.25 -10.48
CA VAL A 61 10.27 -18.47 -9.97
C VAL A 61 9.31 -19.01 -11.03
N LYS A 62 9.30 -20.32 -11.21
CA LYS A 62 8.42 -20.99 -12.18
C LYS A 62 7.19 -21.58 -11.50
N PHE A 63 6.01 -21.25 -12.02
CA PHE A 63 4.70 -21.75 -11.61
C PHE A 63 4.06 -22.50 -12.77
N GLY A 64 4.19 -23.83 -12.80
CA GLY A 64 3.75 -24.62 -13.96
C GLY A 64 4.46 -24.17 -15.25
N ASN A 65 3.69 -23.67 -16.21
CA ASN A 65 4.22 -23.18 -17.51
C ASN A 65 4.52 -21.65 -17.48
N THR A 66 4.21 -20.95 -16.40
CA THR A 66 4.42 -19.50 -16.28
C THR A 66 5.64 -19.21 -15.41
N THR A 67 6.46 -18.25 -15.82
CA THR A 67 7.60 -17.77 -15.05
C THR A 67 7.34 -16.36 -14.57
N VAL A 68 7.40 -16.15 -13.27
CA VAL A 68 7.31 -14.81 -12.64
C VAL A 68 8.70 -14.33 -12.29
N HIS A 69 9.02 -13.13 -12.69
CA HIS A 69 10.38 -12.61 -12.60
C HIS A 69 10.58 -11.60 -11.48
N CYS A 70 11.78 -11.59 -10.94
CA CYS A 70 12.27 -10.44 -10.19
C CYS A 70 12.58 -9.27 -11.14
N TRP A 71 12.54 -8.05 -10.61
CA TRP A 71 12.97 -6.89 -11.38
C TRP A 71 14.47 -6.99 -11.75
N LYS A 72 15.29 -7.55 -10.86
CA LYS A 72 16.68 -7.90 -11.12
C LYS A 72 16.73 -9.30 -11.73
N ARG A 73 16.87 -9.39 -13.03
CA ARG A 73 16.78 -10.64 -13.82
C ARG A 73 17.86 -11.66 -13.51
N GLU A 74 19.06 -11.19 -13.20
CA GLU A 74 20.20 -12.02 -12.78
C GLU A 74 20.10 -12.51 -11.34
N GLY A 75 19.10 -12.01 -10.59
CA GLY A 75 18.87 -12.34 -9.19
C GLY A 75 19.65 -11.47 -8.22
N HIS A 76 19.23 -11.52 -6.96
CA HIS A 76 19.89 -10.83 -5.84
C HIS A 76 20.89 -11.74 -5.10
N GLY A 77 20.89 -13.04 -5.41
CA GLY A 77 21.64 -14.02 -4.65
C GLY A 77 21.00 -14.29 -3.28
N THR A 78 21.85 -14.61 -2.32
CA THR A 78 21.46 -14.89 -0.92
C THR A 78 21.18 -13.58 -0.18
N GLN A 79 20.07 -13.52 0.54
CA GLN A 79 19.58 -12.31 1.24
C GLN A 79 18.98 -12.69 2.59
N THR A 80 19.14 -11.83 3.58
CA THR A 80 18.37 -11.83 4.84
C THR A 80 16.96 -11.33 4.60
N LEU A 81 16.04 -11.49 5.56
CA LEU A 81 14.68 -10.98 5.51
C LEU A 81 14.64 -9.46 5.28
N ALA A 82 15.47 -8.69 6.01
CA ALA A 82 15.59 -7.25 5.84
C ALA A 82 16.08 -6.86 4.43
N GLU A 83 17.01 -7.62 3.87
CA GLU A 83 17.52 -7.38 2.51
C GLU A 83 16.49 -7.70 1.43
N VAL A 84 15.60 -8.66 1.63
CA VAL A 84 14.46 -8.91 0.72
C VAL A 84 13.61 -7.65 0.57
N LEU A 85 13.33 -6.95 1.69
CA LEU A 85 12.56 -5.70 1.65
C LEU A 85 13.38 -4.55 1.06
N LYS A 86 14.63 -4.37 1.52
CA LYS A 86 15.57 -3.34 1.05
C LYS A 86 15.79 -3.41 -0.46
N ASN A 87 16.09 -4.59 -0.97
CA ASN A 87 16.35 -4.84 -2.38
C ASN A 87 15.05 -4.92 -3.20
N SER A 88 13.89 -4.76 -2.55
CA SER A 88 12.58 -4.93 -3.21
C SER A 88 12.48 -6.25 -4.00
N CYS A 89 12.99 -7.34 -3.46
CA CYS A 89 13.11 -8.63 -4.13
C CYS A 89 11.75 -9.30 -4.31
N ASN A 90 11.28 -9.46 -5.56
CA ASN A 90 10.02 -10.15 -5.82
C ASN A 90 10.09 -11.64 -5.48
N VAL A 91 11.23 -12.29 -5.75
CA VAL A 91 11.40 -13.74 -5.49
C VAL A 91 11.30 -14.02 -4.00
N GLY A 92 11.99 -13.26 -3.15
CA GLY A 92 11.89 -13.40 -1.69
C GLY A 92 10.46 -13.15 -1.20
N MET A 93 9.76 -12.15 -1.75
CA MET A 93 8.36 -11.89 -1.39
C MET A 93 7.40 -12.99 -1.84
N MET A 94 7.63 -13.59 -3.01
CA MET A 94 6.85 -14.76 -3.46
C MET A 94 7.03 -15.95 -2.50
N GLU A 95 8.25 -16.20 -2.02
CA GLU A 95 8.51 -17.25 -1.04
C GLU A 95 7.81 -16.97 0.30
N ILE A 96 7.90 -15.73 0.80
CA ILE A 96 7.20 -15.29 2.02
C ILE A 96 5.68 -15.48 1.85
N GLY A 97 5.11 -15.05 0.72
CA GLY A 97 3.69 -15.23 0.43
C GLY A 97 3.27 -16.70 0.34
N GLN A 98 4.12 -17.57 -0.19
CA GLN A 98 3.88 -19.01 -0.22
C GLN A 98 3.89 -19.64 1.19
N ARG A 99 4.83 -19.22 2.07
CA ARG A 99 4.85 -19.63 3.48
C ARG A 99 3.59 -19.18 4.21
N LEU A 100 3.10 -17.98 3.91
CA LEU A 100 1.91 -17.39 4.52
C LEU A 100 0.62 -18.09 4.03
N GLY A 101 0.52 -18.35 2.75
CA GLY A 101 -0.68 -18.83 2.10
C GLY A 101 -1.75 -17.76 1.95
N ILE A 102 -2.72 -17.99 1.03
CA ILE A 102 -3.70 -16.94 0.67
C ILE A 102 -4.66 -16.60 1.80
N GLU A 103 -5.08 -17.58 2.59
CA GLU A 103 -6.03 -17.38 3.69
C GLU A 103 -5.48 -16.38 4.73
N LYS A 104 -4.23 -16.63 5.18
CA LYS A 104 -3.58 -15.73 6.13
C LYS A 104 -3.28 -14.38 5.50
N LEU A 105 -2.77 -14.35 4.26
CA LEU A 105 -2.49 -13.08 3.57
C LEU A 105 -3.76 -12.24 3.45
N ASN A 106 -4.88 -12.80 2.97
CA ASN A 106 -6.16 -12.08 2.87
C ASN A 106 -6.69 -11.65 4.25
N LYS A 107 -6.52 -12.45 5.29
CA LYS A 107 -6.85 -12.06 6.67
C LYS A 107 -6.22 -10.71 7.03
N TYR A 108 -4.92 -10.53 6.76
CA TYR A 108 -4.22 -9.27 7.06
C TYR A 108 -4.56 -8.15 6.08
N ILE A 109 -4.77 -8.46 4.80
CA ILE A 109 -5.27 -7.50 3.81
C ILE A 109 -6.58 -6.86 4.29
N TYR A 110 -7.57 -7.68 4.68
CA TYR A 110 -8.84 -7.17 5.21
C TYR A 110 -8.70 -6.53 6.60
N LYS A 111 -7.80 -7.02 7.46
CA LYS A 111 -7.54 -6.48 8.79
C LYS A 111 -7.00 -5.06 8.71
N LEU A 112 -6.18 -4.78 7.68
CA LEU A 112 -5.62 -3.46 7.36
C LEU A 112 -6.56 -2.56 6.53
N GLY A 113 -7.80 -2.99 6.29
CA GLY A 113 -8.84 -2.17 5.68
C GLY A 113 -8.91 -2.20 4.15
N PHE A 114 -8.08 -2.98 3.48
CA PHE A 114 -8.17 -3.13 2.02
C PHE A 114 -9.46 -3.87 1.60
N GLY A 115 -9.95 -3.58 0.40
CA GLY A 115 -11.19 -4.15 -0.13
C GLY A 115 -12.47 -3.56 0.46
N LYS A 116 -12.37 -2.49 1.26
CA LYS A 116 -13.48 -1.70 1.82
C LYS A 116 -13.11 -0.23 1.79
N THR A 117 -14.11 0.65 1.80
CA THR A 117 -13.90 2.08 2.02
C THR A 117 -13.27 2.33 3.39
N THR A 118 -12.44 3.35 3.52
CA THR A 118 -11.85 3.75 4.81
C THR A 118 -12.88 4.43 5.71
N GLY A 119 -13.95 4.98 5.09
CA GLY A 119 -14.97 5.76 5.76
C GLY A 119 -14.56 7.20 6.00
N ILE A 120 -13.63 7.72 5.18
CA ILE A 120 -13.33 9.15 5.19
C ILE A 120 -14.57 9.97 4.85
N ASP A 121 -14.70 11.13 5.43
CA ASP A 121 -15.79 12.10 5.22
C ASP A 121 -15.68 12.85 3.88
N LEU A 122 -15.31 12.12 2.81
CA LEU A 122 -15.27 12.61 1.43
C LEU A 122 -16.16 11.75 0.52
N PRO A 123 -16.82 12.35 -0.47
CA PRO A 123 -17.62 11.62 -1.42
C PRO A 123 -16.77 10.84 -2.43
N GLY A 124 -17.34 9.78 -3.01
CA GLY A 124 -16.77 9.06 -4.15
C GLY A 124 -15.61 8.12 -3.78
N GLU A 125 -15.51 7.68 -2.53
CA GLU A 125 -14.49 6.74 -2.10
C GLU A 125 -14.68 5.36 -2.72
N ALA A 126 -13.62 4.83 -3.35
CA ALA A 126 -13.57 3.49 -3.90
C ALA A 126 -13.04 2.46 -2.88
N SER A 127 -13.58 1.24 -2.94
CA SER A 127 -13.16 0.14 -2.06
C SER A 127 -11.90 -0.60 -2.51
N GLY A 128 -11.44 -0.38 -3.76
CA GLY A 128 -10.44 -1.25 -4.35
C GLY A 128 -10.97 -2.66 -4.67
N ILE A 129 -10.10 -3.52 -5.14
CA ILE A 129 -10.42 -4.92 -5.48
C ILE A 129 -9.43 -5.82 -4.78
N VAL A 130 -9.95 -6.72 -3.95
CA VAL A 130 -9.19 -7.82 -3.34
C VAL A 130 -9.73 -9.14 -3.88
N LYS A 131 -8.85 -9.92 -4.50
CA LYS A 131 -9.24 -11.22 -5.07
C LYS A 131 -9.60 -12.20 -3.96
N SER A 132 -10.77 -12.84 -4.09
CA SER A 132 -11.25 -13.83 -3.11
C SER A 132 -10.32 -15.03 -3.03
N SER A 133 -10.08 -15.52 -1.81
CA SER A 133 -9.23 -16.69 -1.54
C SER A 133 -9.61 -17.91 -2.38
N ASP A 134 -10.91 -18.13 -2.62
CA ASP A 134 -11.44 -19.28 -3.37
C ASP A 134 -11.03 -19.26 -4.85
N THR A 135 -10.65 -18.10 -5.38
CA THR A 135 -10.33 -17.91 -6.81
C THR A 135 -8.85 -17.65 -7.07
N VAL A 136 -8.05 -17.54 -6.01
CA VAL A 136 -6.62 -17.24 -6.12
C VAL A 136 -5.84 -18.46 -6.55
N SER A 137 -5.17 -18.36 -7.71
CA SER A 137 -4.19 -19.34 -8.17
C SER A 137 -2.81 -19.17 -7.48
N ALA A 138 -1.92 -20.13 -7.65
CA ALA A 138 -0.54 -20.00 -7.15
C ALA A 138 0.21 -18.81 -7.74
N ILE A 139 -0.10 -18.42 -8.99
CA ILE A 139 0.48 -17.25 -9.65
C ILE A 139 -0.11 -15.99 -9.04
N ASP A 140 -1.42 -15.94 -8.80
CA ASP A 140 -2.06 -14.79 -8.13
C ASP A 140 -1.48 -14.57 -6.74
N LEU A 141 -1.31 -15.63 -5.93
CA LEU A 141 -0.69 -15.51 -4.62
C LEU A 141 0.73 -14.93 -4.73
N ALA A 142 1.51 -15.40 -5.68
CA ALA A 142 2.85 -14.88 -5.93
C ALA A 142 2.83 -13.40 -6.29
N THR A 143 1.92 -12.96 -7.19
CA THR A 143 1.82 -11.55 -7.62
C THR A 143 1.22 -10.65 -6.56
N ILE A 144 0.21 -11.10 -5.81
CA ILE A 144 -0.34 -10.37 -4.65
C ILE A 144 0.76 -10.10 -3.61
N SER A 145 1.66 -11.07 -3.38
CA SER A 145 2.71 -10.94 -2.37
C SER A 145 3.67 -9.76 -2.60
N PHE A 146 3.80 -9.27 -3.82
CA PHE A 146 4.60 -8.09 -4.15
C PHE A 146 3.79 -6.92 -4.72
N GLY A 147 2.44 -6.99 -4.60
CA GLY A 147 1.54 -5.85 -4.82
C GLY A 147 0.94 -5.73 -6.21
N GLN A 148 0.76 -6.82 -6.93
CA GLN A 148 -0.02 -6.89 -8.17
C GLN A 148 -1.31 -7.70 -7.98
N THR A 149 -2.21 -7.73 -8.96
CA THR A 149 -3.50 -8.45 -8.95
C THR A 149 -4.59 -7.77 -8.12
N ASN A 150 -4.27 -7.24 -6.93
CA ASN A 150 -5.20 -6.46 -6.11
C ASN A 150 -5.06 -4.97 -6.41
N THR A 151 -6.17 -4.22 -6.36
CA THR A 151 -6.14 -2.75 -6.50
C THR A 151 -6.56 -2.07 -5.20
N VAL A 152 -5.96 -0.93 -4.92
CA VAL A 152 -6.18 -0.14 -3.70
C VAL A 152 -6.25 1.34 -4.04
N THR A 153 -6.87 2.16 -3.18
CA THR A 153 -6.75 3.61 -3.26
C THR A 153 -5.46 4.08 -2.56
N SER A 154 -5.00 5.28 -2.89
CA SER A 154 -3.87 5.90 -2.18
C SER A 154 -4.17 6.06 -0.69
N LEU A 155 -5.41 6.40 -0.34
CA LEU A 155 -5.83 6.58 1.05
C LEU A 155 -5.81 5.25 1.83
N GLN A 156 -6.32 4.15 1.26
CA GLN A 156 -6.24 2.83 1.88
C GLN A 156 -4.78 2.44 2.17
N LEU A 157 -3.90 2.64 1.19
CA LEU A 157 -2.49 2.31 1.35
C LEU A 157 -1.82 3.15 2.43
N MET A 158 -2.16 4.45 2.52
CA MET A 158 -1.67 5.35 3.56
C MET A 158 -2.17 4.95 4.95
N THR A 159 -3.45 4.60 5.06
CA THR A 159 -4.07 4.16 6.32
C THR A 159 -3.42 2.87 6.85
N ALA A 160 -3.15 1.91 5.97
CA ALA A 160 -2.42 0.69 6.31
C ALA A 160 -0.96 0.97 6.73
N PHE A 161 -0.28 1.90 6.06
CA PHE A 161 1.07 2.31 6.41
C PHE A 161 1.12 3.01 7.76
N ASN A 162 0.13 3.87 8.06
CA ASN A 162 -0.01 4.50 9.37
C ASN A 162 -0.19 3.47 10.49
N ALA A 163 -0.92 2.38 10.27
CA ALA A 163 -1.04 1.31 11.26
C ALA A 163 0.32 0.67 11.57
N ILE A 164 1.19 0.49 10.56
CA ILE A 164 2.57 0.00 10.77
C ILE A 164 3.40 1.04 11.53
N ALA A 165 3.25 2.33 11.19
CA ALA A 165 4.04 3.40 11.78
C ALA A 165 3.70 3.67 13.25
N ASN A 166 2.43 3.54 13.64
CA ASN A 166 1.93 3.88 14.98
C ASN A 166 1.92 2.70 15.98
N GLY A 167 2.40 1.52 15.59
CA GLY A 167 2.46 0.36 16.50
C GLY A 167 1.30 -0.62 16.34
N GLY A 168 0.43 -0.45 15.34
CA GLY A 168 -0.56 -1.46 14.99
C GLY A 168 -2.02 -1.03 15.04
N ASP A 169 -2.31 0.22 15.31
CA ASP A 169 -3.67 0.77 15.34
C ASP A 169 -4.11 1.26 13.96
N LEU A 170 -5.24 0.77 13.48
CA LEU A 170 -5.86 1.25 12.24
C LEU A 170 -6.80 2.41 12.57
N ILE A 171 -6.40 3.61 12.17
CA ILE A 171 -7.12 4.85 12.43
C ILE A 171 -7.93 5.24 11.20
N GLN A 172 -9.24 5.45 11.37
CA GLN A 172 -10.09 5.97 10.29
C GLN A 172 -9.66 7.40 9.94
N PRO A 173 -9.31 7.67 8.66
CA PRO A 173 -9.01 9.03 8.23
C PRO A 173 -10.26 9.90 8.25
N HIS A 174 -10.11 11.18 8.62
CA HIS A 174 -11.17 12.18 8.54
C HIS A 174 -10.56 13.57 8.29
N ILE A 175 -11.34 14.47 7.71
CA ILE A 175 -10.95 15.85 7.41
C ILE A 175 -11.64 16.81 8.36
N VAL A 176 -12.91 16.58 8.65
CA VAL A 176 -13.68 17.43 9.55
C VAL A 176 -13.25 17.15 10.98
N LYS A 177 -12.73 18.16 11.64
CA LYS A 177 -12.36 18.11 13.06
C LYS A 177 -13.56 18.40 13.96
N GLU A 178 -14.32 19.43 13.62
CA GLU A 178 -15.47 19.87 14.39
C GLU A 178 -16.44 20.68 13.51
N ILE A 179 -17.69 20.74 13.93
CA ILE A 179 -18.72 21.61 13.40
C ILE A 179 -19.03 22.63 14.49
N SER A 180 -19.04 23.91 14.15
CA SER A 180 -19.29 25.00 15.12
C SER A 180 -20.05 26.13 14.46
N HIS A 181 -20.77 26.90 15.27
CA HIS A 181 -21.41 28.19 14.88
C HIS A 181 -21.02 29.28 15.83
N GLU A 182 -21.35 30.55 15.49
CA GLU A 182 -21.23 31.67 16.39
C GLU A 182 -22.61 31.98 17.02
N ASP A 183 -22.64 32.24 18.35
CA ASP A 183 -23.83 32.68 19.05
C ASP A 183 -24.11 34.16 18.76
N GLU A 184 -25.24 34.69 19.28
CA GLU A 184 -25.63 36.09 19.10
C GLU A 184 -24.61 37.10 19.68
N SER A 185 -23.69 36.65 20.53
CA SER A 185 -22.62 37.43 21.14
C SER A 185 -21.29 37.33 20.42
N GLY A 186 -21.22 36.52 19.34
CA GLY A 186 -20.01 36.25 18.57
C GLY A 186 -19.08 35.21 19.22
N ASN A 187 -19.55 34.44 20.20
CA ASN A 187 -18.77 33.35 20.78
C ASN A 187 -18.91 32.11 19.93
N ARG A 188 -17.79 31.40 19.74
CA ARG A 188 -17.79 30.12 19.05
C ARG A 188 -18.37 28.99 19.91
N ILE A 189 -19.41 28.37 19.43
CA ILE A 189 -20.06 27.20 20.03
C ILE A 189 -19.74 25.97 19.17
N ILE A 190 -19.19 24.94 19.79
CA ILE A 190 -18.92 23.66 19.10
C ILE A 190 -20.21 22.84 19.17
N ASP A 191 -20.78 22.51 18.00
CA ASP A 191 -21.97 21.69 17.88
C ASP A 191 -21.62 20.21 17.94
N GLU A 192 -20.53 19.83 17.26
CA GLU A 192 -20.08 18.46 17.17
C GLU A 192 -18.55 18.40 17.03
N GLU A 193 -17.91 17.52 17.77
CA GLU A 193 -16.50 17.18 17.62
C GLU A 193 -16.38 15.79 16.98
N ILE A 194 -15.73 15.71 15.81
CA ILE A 194 -15.53 14.46 15.11
C ILE A 194 -14.29 13.75 15.67
N LYS A 195 -14.46 12.52 16.15
CA LYS A 195 -13.37 11.69 16.64
C LYS A 195 -13.12 10.55 15.66
N ALA A 196 -11.85 10.34 15.30
CA ALA A 196 -11.47 9.20 14.49
C ALA A 196 -11.86 7.89 15.17
N ALA A 197 -12.51 7.00 14.43
CA ALA A 197 -12.68 5.63 14.87
C ALA A 197 -11.32 4.92 14.82
N ILE A 198 -10.94 4.26 15.92
CA ILE A 198 -9.67 3.55 16.04
C ILE A 198 -9.98 2.07 16.24
N LYS A 199 -9.38 1.24 15.41
CA LYS A 199 -9.36 -0.20 15.59
C LYS A 199 -7.99 -0.58 16.13
N THR A 200 -7.92 -0.81 17.42
CA THR A 200 -6.68 -1.12 18.14
C THR A 200 -6.20 -2.53 17.86
N ASP A 201 -4.90 -2.77 18.04
CA ASP A 201 -4.25 -4.08 17.98
C ASP A 201 -4.51 -4.83 16.65
N VAL A 202 -4.55 -4.09 15.54
CA VAL A 202 -4.66 -4.70 14.21
C VAL A 202 -3.36 -5.44 13.88
N LEU A 203 -2.24 -4.92 14.32
CA LEU A 203 -0.91 -5.55 14.29
C LEU A 203 -0.31 -5.47 15.70
N SER A 204 0.67 -6.31 15.98
CA SER A 204 1.43 -6.25 17.23
C SER A 204 2.52 -5.17 17.17
N ASP A 205 2.83 -4.59 18.34
CA ASP A 205 3.98 -3.68 18.49
C ASP A 205 5.29 -4.33 18.05
N GLU A 206 5.46 -5.62 18.36
CA GLU A 206 6.68 -6.38 18.03
C GLU A 206 6.88 -6.46 16.51
N SER A 207 5.87 -6.94 15.77
CA SER A 207 5.96 -7.07 14.31
C SER A 207 6.12 -5.72 13.61
N THR A 208 5.41 -4.68 14.10
CA THR A 208 5.51 -3.34 13.53
C THR A 208 6.84 -2.67 13.82
N ALA A 209 7.40 -2.84 15.04
CA ALA A 209 8.72 -2.32 15.39
C ALA A 209 9.82 -2.97 14.55
N LEU A 210 9.74 -4.29 14.36
CA LEU A 210 10.71 -5.01 13.52
C LEU A 210 10.60 -4.56 12.06
N LEU A 211 9.39 -4.45 11.52
CA LEU A 211 9.21 -3.96 10.15
C LEU A 211 9.69 -2.51 9.98
N ARG A 212 9.43 -1.61 10.95
CA ARG A 212 9.96 -0.24 10.92
C ARG A 212 11.50 -0.24 10.85
N SER A 213 12.17 -1.11 11.62
CA SER A 213 13.62 -1.24 11.54
C SER A 213 14.12 -1.67 10.17
N TYR A 214 13.38 -2.53 9.47
CA TYR A 214 13.72 -2.91 8.09
C TYR A 214 13.49 -1.77 7.10
N LEU A 215 12.40 -1.00 7.28
CA LEU A 215 12.11 0.17 6.45
C LEU A 215 13.17 1.27 6.61
N GLU A 216 13.70 1.50 7.80
CA GLU A 216 14.83 2.41 8.03
C GLU A 216 16.07 2.00 7.23
N ARG A 217 16.34 0.70 7.09
CA ARG A 217 17.47 0.19 6.28
C ARG A 217 17.29 0.39 4.78
N THR A 218 16.07 0.72 4.30
CA THR A 218 15.82 1.04 2.88
C THR A 218 16.22 2.45 2.53
N VAL A 219 16.20 3.38 3.50
CA VAL A 219 16.55 4.79 3.33
C VAL A 219 18.00 5.00 3.70
N THR A 220 18.84 5.37 2.74
CA THR A 220 20.27 5.61 2.95
C THR A 220 20.65 7.01 2.51
N LYS A 221 21.70 7.58 3.11
CA LYS A 221 22.18 8.92 2.81
C LYS A 221 22.47 9.13 1.32
N ASP A 222 23.00 8.09 0.67
CA ASP A 222 23.37 8.11 -0.74
C ASP A 222 22.34 7.37 -1.60
N GLY A 223 21.12 7.14 -1.07
CA GLY A 223 20.04 6.48 -1.77
C GLY A 223 19.48 7.35 -2.91
N PRO A 224 19.00 6.71 -3.98
CA PRO A 224 18.55 7.43 -5.18
C PRO A 224 17.23 8.18 -4.98
N ASP A 225 16.52 7.95 -3.89
CA ASP A 225 15.18 8.47 -3.63
C ASP A 225 15.17 9.83 -2.89
N GLY A 226 16.33 10.28 -2.38
CA GLY A 226 16.46 11.58 -1.70
C GLY A 226 15.66 11.70 -0.39
N SER A 227 15.17 10.56 0.17
CA SER A 227 14.30 10.56 1.36
C SER A 227 15.07 10.62 2.69
N PHE A 228 16.40 10.55 2.66
CA PHE A 228 17.21 10.68 3.86
C PHE A 228 17.16 12.11 4.43
N VAL A 229 16.79 12.23 5.72
CA VAL A 229 16.78 13.51 6.44
C VAL A 229 17.76 13.40 7.62
N GLN A 230 18.79 14.26 7.62
CA GLN A 230 19.80 14.24 8.68
C GLN A 230 19.18 14.57 10.04
N GLY A 231 19.43 13.71 11.03
CA GLY A 231 18.92 13.87 12.40
C GLY A 231 17.54 13.24 12.64
N TYR A 232 16.97 12.58 11.64
CA TYR A 232 15.71 11.85 11.75
C TYR A 232 15.89 10.39 11.35
N ASN A 233 15.15 9.50 12.02
CA ASN A 233 14.98 8.11 11.60
C ASN A 233 13.87 8.07 10.56
N VAL A 234 14.25 7.86 9.31
CA VAL A 234 13.32 7.80 8.20
C VAL A 234 13.29 6.38 7.66
N GLY A 235 12.11 5.80 7.62
CA GLY A 235 11.87 4.51 7.01
C GLY A 235 10.91 4.64 5.83
N GLY A 236 11.12 3.92 4.75
CA GLY A 236 10.26 4.06 3.59
C GLY A 236 10.28 2.88 2.64
N LYS A 237 9.33 2.85 1.73
CA LYS A 237 9.29 1.89 0.62
C LYS A 237 8.81 2.55 -0.65
N THR A 238 9.62 2.44 -1.70
CA THR A 238 9.23 2.82 -3.06
C THR A 238 8.41 1.73 -3.73
N GLY A 239 7.47 2.14 -4.57
CA GLY A 239 6.68 1.26 -5.42
C GLY A 239 6.68 1.76 -6.85
N THR A 240 6.70 0.82 -7.78
CA THR A 240 6.48 1.07 -9.20
C THR A 240 5.58 -0.03 -9.70
N ALA A 241 4.38 0.32 -10.16
CA ALA A 241 3.41 -0.60 -10.72
C ALA A 241 3.15 -0.23 -12.18
N GLN A 242 3.10 -1.22 -13.07
CA GLN A 242 2.69 -1.01 -14.45
C GLN A 242 1.19 -0.69 -14.48
N LYS A 243 0.80 0.27 -15.29
CA LYS A 243 -0.64 0.51 -15.56
C LYS A 243 -1.17 -0.58 -16.47
N VAL A 244 -2.38 -1.03 -16.19
CA VAL A 244 -3.13 -1.84 -17.15
C VAL A 244 -3.61 -0.92 -18.26
N ASP A 245 -3.34 -1.29 -19.50
CA ASP A 245 -3.84 -0.60 -20.68
C ASP A 245 -5.34 -0.94 -20.82
N PRO A 246 -6.24 0.06 -20.81
CA PRO A 246 -7.69 -0.18 -20.85
C PRO A 246 -8.15 -0.77 -22.17
N GLU A 247 -7.42 -0.57 -23.27
CA GLU A 247 -7.80 -1.10 -24.59
C GLU A 247 -7.43 -2.57 -24.76
N THR A 248 -6.28 -2.97 -24.23
CA THR A 248 -5.74 -4.34 -24.41
C THR A 248 -5.97 -5.24 -23.20
N GLY A 249 -6.27 -4.68 -22.03
CA GLY A 249 -6.37 -5.40 -20.76
C GLY A 249 -5.03 -5.99 -20.29
N THR A 250 -3.91 -5.58 -20.88
CA THR A 250 -2.57 -6.05 -20.54
C THR A 250 -1.74 -4.95 -19.87
N TYR A 251 -0.64 -5.32 -19.22
CA TYR A 251 0.26 -4.34 -18.62
C TYR A 251 0.95 -3.48 -19.69
N SER A 252 0.87 -2.15 -19.53
CA SER A 252 1.59 -1.20 -20.37
C SER A 252 3.10 -1.38 -20.23
N LYS A 253 3.82 -1.19 -21.32
CA LYS A 253 5.29 -1.30 -21.35
C LYS A 253 5.99 -0.02 -20.89
N ASP A 254 5.30 1.10 -20.93
CA ASP A 254 5.83 2.46 -20.79
C ASP A 254 5.07 3.34 -19.78
N LYS A 255 3.91 2.89 -19.29
CA LYS A 255 3.11 3.65 -18.30
C LYS A 255 3.17 2.98 -16.93
N TYR A 256 3.57 3.76 -15.93
CA TYR A 256 3.74 3.29 -14.55
C TYR A 256 3.05 4.23 -13.57
N ILE A 257 2.68 3.70 -12.42
CA ILE A 257 2.37 4.47 -11.22
C ILE A 257 3.58 4.34 -10.30
N SER A 258 4.20 5.46 -10.00
CA SER A 258 5.24 5.53 -8.98
C SER A 258 4.62 5.96 -7.66
N SER A 259 4.98 5.27 -6.60
CA SER A 259 4.55 5.59 -5.24
C SER A 259 5.73 5.48 -4.29
N MET A 260 5.72 6.27 -3.23
CA MET A 260 6.68 6.19 -2.15
C MET A 260 5.93 6.41 -0.85
N LYS A 261 6.23 5.59 0.15
CA LYS A 261 5.73 5.73 1.51
C LYS A 261 6.94 5.87 2.44
N ILE A 262 6.90 6.91 3.26
CA ILE A 262 7.96 7.29 4.20
C ILE A 262 7.37 7.35 5.58
#